data_f7d27a38f6d9cecc62473a49a5fa8be7
#
_entry.id   f7d27a38f6d9cecc62473a49a5fa8be7
#
_cell.length_a   1.000
_cell.length_b   1.000
_cell.length_c   1.000
_cell.angle_alpha   90.00
_cell.angle_beta   90.00
_cell.angle_gamma   90.00
#
_symmetry.space_group_name_H-M   'P 1'
#
loop_
_entity.id
_entity.type
_entity.pdbx_description
1 polymer ?
#
loop_
_entity_poly.entity_id
_entity_poly.type
_entity_poly.pdbx_seq_one_letter_code
_entity_poly.pdbx_strand_id
1 'polypeptide(L)'
;IQQVLPVPGKKIDHQGIIINPTPHKLTVDRNNMLDIAGGLVLKDKQEKFAEDLKFLTLTKKGVKLTIDFGKKVALKQGVKEISGAYTMRIDKKGVTIVGYDERGAFYGIQTLRQLIESPIAAEKQLPYLDINDYPDLPNRGVVEGFYGTPWSHQVRMSLIDFYGKFKMNTYLYGPKDDPFHSCPNWRLPYPEKEAQNIKELVQACKRNRVDFVWAIHPGQDIKWNEEDYQNLVNKFNWMYDLGVRDFAIFFDDISGEGTNPLKQTELLNRLTDDFVKAKGDVSPLTVCPTDYSKLWANPTPQGSLAIYGNSLNPDIKVFWTGDVVCSDLTPETMEWINSRIKRPAYYWWNYPVTDYIRNFLLQ
;
A
#
# COMPACT_ATOMS: atom_id res chain seq x y z
N ILE A 1 30.72 -2.48 -12.17
CA ILE A 1 29.66 -2.43 -11.12
C ILE A 1 30.38 -2.03 -9.84
N GLN A 2 30.33 -0.76 -9.47
CA GLN A 2 30.76 -0.34 -8.14
C GLN A 2 29.77 -0.93 -7.14
N GLN A 3 30.25 -1.80 -6.24
CA GLN A 3 29.51 -2.16 -5.05
C GLN A 3 29.31 -0.89 -4.22
N VAL A 4 28.11 -0.33 -4.24
CA VAL A 4 27.73 0.66 -3.26
C VAL A 4 27.56 -0.10 -1.95
N LEU A 5 28.55 0.02 -1.07
CA LEU A 5 28.39 -0.49 0.30
C LEU A 5 27.25 0.30 0.97
N PRO A 6 26.32 -0.36 1.64
CA PRO A 6 25.25 0.33 2.34
C PRO A 6 25.88 1.33 3.31
N VAL A 7 25.44 2.57 3.24
CA VAL A 7 25.79 3.57 4.26
C VAL A 7 25.29 3.01 5.60
N PRO A 8 26.14 2.89 6.62
CA PRO A 8 25.70 2.41 7.91
C PRO A 8 24.53 3.29 8.39
N GLY A 9 23.33 2.73 8.43
CA GLY A 9 22.17 3.42 8.94
C GLY A 9 22.44 3.93 10.34
N LYS A 10 21.85 5.06 10.70
CA LYS A 10 21.92 5.57 12.07
C LYS A 10 21.46 4.45 13.00
N LYS A 11 22.31 4.05 13.95
CA LYS A 11 21.99 3.00 14.91
C LYS A 11 20.76 3.44 15.72
N ILE A 12 19.62 2.78 15.50
CA ILE A 12 18.37 3.09 16.19
C ILE A 12 18.41 2.37 17.52
N ASP A 13 18.24 3.11 18.60
CA ASP A 13 18.07 2.52 19.93
C ASP A 13 16.63 2.04 20.11
N HIS A 14 16.43 0.76 19.90
CA HIS A 14 15.14 0.09 20.11
C HIS A 14 14.81 -0.13 21.58
N GLN A 15 15.67 0.28 22.51
CA GLN A 15 15.49 0.02 23.94
C GLN A 15 15.14 -1.44 24.25
N GLY A 16 15.63 -2.37 23.41
CA GLY A 16 15.34 -3.81 23.49
C GLY A 16 13.92 -4.22 23.09
N ILE A 17 13.17 -3.33 22.44
CA ILE A 17 11.86 -3.58 21.88
C ILE A 17 11.95 -3.42 20.36
N ILE A 18 11.54 -4.46 19.62
CA ILE A 18 11.55 -4.43 18.16
C ILE A 18 10.12 -4.32 17.68
N ILE A 19 9.81 -3.20 17.02
CA ILE A 19 8.55 -2.92 16.36
C ILE A 19 8.87 -2.54 14.89
N ASN A 20 8.21 -3.16 13.95
CA ASN A 20 8.39 -2.91 12.54
C ASN A 20 7.12 -2.33 11.90
N PRO A 21 7.20 -1.19 11.21
CA PRO A 21 8.33 -0.25 11.18
C PRO A 21 8.64 0.36 12.55
N THR A 22 9.89 0.81 12.74
CA THR A 22 10.31 1.45 14.00
C THR A 22 9.50 2.72 14.23
N PRO A 23 8.86 2.88 15.40
CA PRO A 23 8.11 4.08 15.71
C PRO A 23 8.99 5.34 15.76
N HIS A 24 8.43 6.49 15.35
CA HIS A 24 9.11 7.79 15.42
C HIS A 24 9.47 8.18 16.84
N LYS A 25 8.58 7.89 17.79
CA LYS A 25 8.80 8.11 19.22
C LYS A 25 8.44 6.86 20.00
N LEU A 26 9.40 6.37 20.77
CA LEU A 26 9.23 5.27 21.72
C LEU A 26 9.94 5.64 23.03
N THR A 27 9.22 5.64 24.13
CA THR A 27 9.76 5.75 25.49
C THR A 27 9.33 4.54 26.28
N VAL A 28 10.27 3.88 26.98
CA VAL A 28 10.01 2.64 27.73
C VAL A 28 10.47 2.82 29.17
N ASP A 29 9.58 2.53 30.11
CA ASP A 29 9.88 2.41 31.53
C ASP A 29 9.85 0.93 31.94
N ARG A 30 11.03 0.34 32.11
CA ARG A 30 11.19 -1.08 32.46
C ARG A 30 11.09 -1.36 33.95
N ASN A 31 11.06 -0.32 34.78
CA ASN A 31 10.88 -0.47 36.21
C ASN A 31 9.44 -0.72 36.60
N ASN A 32 8.51 -0.43 35.68
CA ASN A 32 7.09 -0.62 35.86
C ASN A 32 6.54 -1.54 34.77
N MET A 33 5.78 -2.55 35.20
CA MET A 33 5.21 -3.56 34.30
C MET A 33 3.69 -3.63 34.47
N LEU A 34 2.99 -3.84 33.39
CA LEU A 34 1.56 -4.13 33.36
C LEU A 34 1.36 -5.63 33.23
N ASP A 35 0.74 -6.23 34.23
CA ASP A 35 0.35 -7.64 34.19
C ASP A 35 -0.92 -7.83 33.35
N ILE A 36 -0.82 -8.62 32.29
CA ILE A 36 -1.93 -8.97 31.40
C ILE A 36 -2.34 -10.44 31.46
N ALA A 37 -1.80 -11.19 32.44
CA ALA A 37 -2.12 -12.62 32.58
C ALA A 37 -3.62 -12.89 32.81
N GLY A 38 -4.30 -11.98 33.49
CA GLY A 38 -5.76 -12.02 33.71
C GLY A 38 -6.62 -11.66 32.49
N GLY A 39 -5.99 -11.37 31.35
CA GLY A 39 -6.65 -10.92 30.12
C GLY A 39 -6.98 -9.44 30.11
N LEU A 40 -7.51 -8.98 28.98
CA LEU A 40 -7.82 -7.59 28.71
C LEU A 40 -9.33 -7.34 28.58
N VAL A 41 -9.80 -6.25 29.14
CA VAL A 41 -11.19 -5.78 28.98
C VAL A 41 -11.24 -4.75 27.88
N LEU A 42 -11.84 -5.12 26.75
CA LEU A 42 -11.97 -4.23 25.62
C LEU A 42 -12.93 -3.06 25.89
N LYS A 43 -12.45 -1.87 25.60
CA LYS A 43 -13.22 -0.61 25.53
C LYS A 43 -13.00 0.01 24.15
N ASP A 44 -13.61 -0.62 23.14
CA ASP A 44 -13.62 -0.13 21.76
C ASP A 44 -14.79 0.87 21.62
N LYS A 45 -14.46 2.14 21.57
CA LYS A 45 -15.46 3.20 21.52
C LYS A 45 -16.19 3.33 20.19
N GLN A 46 -15.63 2.73 19.15
CA GLN A 46 -16.21 2.75 17.80
C GLN A 46 -16.83 1.40 17.41
N GLU A 47 -16.65 0.36 18.25
CA GLU A 47 -17.13 -1.02 18.04
C GLU A 47 -16.66 -1.65 16.71
N LYS A 48 -15.40 -1.38 16.32
CA LYS A 48 -14.84 -1.78 15.03
C LYS A 48 -13.72 -2.82 15.08
N PHE A 49 -13.09 -3.02 16.25
CA PHE A 49 -11.80 -3.73 16.32
C PHE A 49 -11.85 -5.11 16.96
N ALA A 50 -13.02 -5.63 17.32
CA ALA A 50 -13.14 -6.94 17.97
C ALA A 50 -12.47 -8.07 17.17
N GLU A 51 -12.64 -8.06 15.84
CA GLU A 51 -12.02 -9.05 14.95
C GLU A 51 -10.49 -8.93 14.87
N ASP A 52 -9.96 -7.71 14.99
CA ASP A 52 -8.54 -7.43 14.93
C ASP A 52 -7.78 -7.85 16.18
N LEU A 53 -8.50 -8.19 17.25
CA LEU A 53 -7.96 -8.49 18.57
C LEU A 53 -7.97 -9.99 18.91
N LYS A 54 -8.19 -10.87 17.93
CA LYS A 54 -8.23 -12.33 18.13
C LYS A 54 -6.93 -12.92 18.66
N PHE A 55 -5.83 -12.22 18.58
CA PHE A 55 -4.55 -12.60 19.18
C PHE A 55 -4.49 -12.37 20.70
N LEU A 56 -5.50 -11.73 21.29
CA LEU A 56 -5.61 -11.43 22.72
C LEU A 56 -6.64 -12.30 23.42
N THR A 57 -6.41 -12.55 24.70
CA THR A 57 -7.43 -13.07 25.60
C THR A 57 -8.28 -11.91 26.11
N LEU A 58 -9.47 -11.76 25.57
CA LEU A 58 -10.44 -10.76 26.01
C LEU A 58 -11.33 -11.34 27.13
N THR A 59 -11.54 -10.57 28.19
CA THR A 59 -12.29 -10.98 29.40
C THR A 59 -13.26 -9.90 29.86
N LYS A 60 -14.15 -10.27 30.78
CA LYS A 60 -15.09 -9.31 31.41
C LYS A 60 -14.44 -8.52 32.57
N LYS A 61 -13.40 -9.06 33.16
CA LYS A 61 -12.65 -8.46 34.28
C LYS A 61 -11.16 -8.57 33.99
N GLY A 62 -10.41 -7.49 34.19
CA GLY A 62 -8.99 -7.45 33.93
C GLY A 62 -8.51 -6.03 33.60
N VAL A 63 -7.35 -5.97 32.99
CA VAL A 63 -6.75 -4.71 32.58
C VAL A 63 -7.51 -4.11 31.39
N LYS A 64 -7.70 -2.80 31.38
CA LYS A 64 -8.43 -2.13 30.30
C LYS A 64 -7.55 -2.04 29.03
N LEU A 65 -8.16 -2.36 27.89
CA LEU A 65 -7.66 -2.01 26.56
C LEU A 65 -8.66 -1.01 25.95
N THR A 66 -8.25 0.25 25.87
CA THR A 66 -9.08 1.32 25.32
C THR A 66 -8.60 1.64 23.90
N ILE A 67 -9.54 1.62 22.95
CA ILE A 67 -9.27 1.97 21.54
C ILE A 67 -10.26 3.05 21.11
N ASP A 68 -9.74 4.10 20.49
CA ASP A 68 -10.54 5.19 19.93
C ASP A 68 -9.86 5.78 18.70
N PHE A 69 -10.58 6.48 17.86
CA PHE A 69 -10.01 7.23 16.75
C PHE A 69 -10.91 8.40 16.33
N GLY A 70 -10.33 9.28 15.54
CA GLY A 70 -10.98 10.45 14.98
C GLY A 70 -10.24 11.73 15.32
N LYS A 71 -10.37 12.73 14.45
CA LYS A 71 -9.62 13.99 14.52
C LYS A 71 -9.64 14.62 15.92
N LYS A 72 -10.82 14.73 16.53
CA LYS A 72 -10.99 15.43 17.83
C LYS A 72 -10.25 14.74 18.98
N VAL A 73 -10.32 13.40 19.07
CA VAL A 73 -9.64 12.66 20.13
C VAL A 73 -8.14 12.55 19.84
N ALA A 74 -7.76 12.39 18.60
CA ALA A 74 -6.38 12.31 18.16
C ALA A 74 -5.60 13.58 18.53
N LEU A 75 -6.12 14.75 18.18
CA LEU A 75 -5.46 16.03 18.50
C LEU A 75 -5.25 16.24 20.00
N LYS A 76 -6.20 15.81 20.82
CA LYS A 76 -6.05 15.87 22.30
C LYS A 76 -4.94 15.00 22.84
N GLN A 77 -4.56 13.95 22.10
CA GLN A 77 -3.50 13.00 22.46
C GLN A 77 -2.17 13.29 21.71
N GLY A 78 -2.09 14.37 20.96
CA GLY A 78 -0.89 14.74 20.20
C GLY A 78 -0.60 13.83 18.99
N VAL A 79 -1.62 13.17 18.47
CA VAL A 79 -1.51 12.39 17.22
C VAL A 79 -1.45 13.33 16.02
N LYS A 80 -0.53 13.08 15.09
CA LYS A 80 -0.46 13.85 13.85
C LYS A 80 -1.72 13.71 12.99
N GLU A 81 -2.08 14.78 12.28
CA GLU A 81 -3.18 14.79 11.32
C GLU A 81 -2.78 14.10 10.00
N ILE A 82 -2.43 12.82 10.09
CA ILE A 82 -1.99 11.99 8.96
C ILE A 82 -2.72 10.64 9.06
N SER A 83 -3.27 10.15 7.95
CA SER A 83 -3.87 8.81 7.91
C SER A 83 -2.87 7.76 8.35
N GLY A 84 -3.28 6.90 9.29
CA GLY A 84 -2.42 5.88 9.87
C GLY A 84 -1.60 6.34 11.10
N ALA A 85 -1.67 7.61 11.49
CA ALA A 85 -1.01 8.09 12.70
C ALA A 85 -1.73 7.61 13.96
N TYR A 86 -0.98 7.30 15.01
CA TYR A 86 -1.52 6.83 16.28
C TYR A 86 -0.59 7.14 17.46
N THR A 87 -1.18 7.07 18.67
CA THR A 87 -0.45 6.94 19.92
C THR A 87 -0.84 5.65 20.61
N MET A 88 0.10 5.05 21.33
CA MET A 88 -0.16 3.95 22.25
C MET A 88 0.53 4.23 23.59
N ARG A 89 -0.21 4.06 24.66
CA ARG A 89 0.29 4.17 26.04
C ARG A 89 0.00 2.88 26.78
N ILE A 90 1.00 2.39 27.49
CA ILE A 90 0.87 1.31 28.46
C ILE A 90 1.29 1.87 29.83
N ASP A 91 0.38 1.87 30.79
CA ASP A 91 0.60 2.33 32.16
C ASP A 91 -0.24 1.51 33.15
N LYS A 92 -0.26 1.91 34.42
CA LYS A 92 -1.05 1.24 35.48
C LYS A 92 -2.55 1.18 35.22
N LYS A 93 -3.07 1.99 34.31
CA LYS A 93 -4.51 2.01 33.95
C LYS A 93 -4.84 1.03 32.84
N GLY A 94 -3.82 0.51 32.14
CA GLY A 94 -3.96 -0.43 31.05
C GLY A 94 -3.30 0.03 29.75
N VAL A 95 -3.85 -0.42 28.63
CA VAL A 95 -3.38 -0.08 27.28
C VAL A 95 -4.37 0.89 26.66
N THR A 96 -3.88 2.01 26.14
CA THR A 96 -4.70 2.99 25.41
C THR A 96 -4.11 3.21 24.02
N ILE A 97 -4.94 3.05 22.98
CA ILE A 97 -4.61 3.29 21.58
C ILE A 97 -5.53 4.37 21.04
N VAL A 98 -4.97 5.40 20.43
CA VAL A 98 -5.74 6.46 19.77
C VAL A 98 -5.19 6.70 18.37
N GLY A 99 -6.02 6.50 17.35
CA GLY A 99 -5.70 6.76 15.95
C GLY A 99 -6.21 8.12 15.46
N TYR A 100 -5.53 8.72 14.49
CA TYR A 100 -6.08 9.84 13.76
C TYR A 100 -7.35 9.44 13.00
N ASP A 101 -7.30 8.24 12.42
CA ASP A 101 -8.40 7.58 11.71
C ASP A 101 -8.44 6.09 12.12
N GLU A 102 -9.36 5.33 11.51
CA GLU A 102 -9.50 3.89 11.74
C GLU A 102 -8.19 3.15 11.43
N ARG A 103 -7.48 3.53 10.35
CA ARG A 103 -6.19 2.94 9.98
C ARG A 103 -5.12 3.17 11.04
N GLY A 104 -5.08 4.37 11.62
CA GLY A 104 -4.16 4.68 12.73
C GLY A 104 -4.42 3.82 13.97
N ALA A 105 -5.67 3.67 14.38
CA ALA A 105 -6.03 2.77 15.48
C ALA A 105 -5.68 1.32 15.19
N PHE A 106 -5.92 0.85 13.97
CA PHE A 106 -5.52 -0.48 13.51
C PHE A 106 -3.98 -0.66 13.60
N TYR A 107 -3.19 0.33 13.20
CA TYR A 107 -1.72 0.28 13.32
C TYR A 107 -1.26 0.24 14.78
N GLY A 108 -1.92 0.94 15.67
CA GLY A 108 -1.68 0.80 17.10
C GLY A 108 -1.96 -0.62 17.61
N ILE A 109 -3.03 -1.25 17.14
CA ILE A 109 -3.32 -2.66 17.44
C ILE A 109 -2.23 -3.59 16.91
N GLN A 110 -1.71 -3.36 15.69
CA GLN A 110 -0.62 -4.17 15.14
C GLN A 110 0.69 -3.99 15.92
N THR A 111 0.95 -2.79 16.44
CA THR A 111 2.06 -2.56 17.37
C THR A 111 1.88 -3.35 18.67
N LEU A 112 0.69 -3.34 19.26
CA LEU A 112 0.38 -4.16 20.43
C LEU A 112 0.57 -5.65 20.13
N ARG A 113 0.12 -6.12 18.96
CA ARG A 113 0.32 -7.50 18.52
C ARG A 113 1.80 -7.87 18.45
N GLN A 114 2.63 -7.03 17.86
CA GLN A 114 4.07 -7.27 17.79
C GLN A 114 4.71 -7.32 19.18
N LEU A 115 4.28 -6.48 20.12
CA LEU A 115 4.74 -6.54 21.51
C LEU A 115 4.34 -7.84 22.20
N ILE A 116 3.09 -8.26 22.06
CA ILE A 116 2.55 -9.49 22.69
C ILE A 116 3.22 -10.75 22.12
N GLU A 117 3.51 -10.78 20.82
CA GLU A 117 4.18 -11.89 20.15
C GLU A 117 5.70 -11.90 20.37
N SER A 118 6.27 -10.83 20.93
CA SER A 118 7.71 -10.72 21.18
C SER A 118 8.12 -11.37 22.52
N PRO A 119 9.41 -11.73 22.69
CA PRO A 119 9.92 -12.26 23.96
C PRO A 119 9.72 -11.33 25.16
N ILE A 120 9.52 -10.04 24.96
CA ILE A 120 9.30 -9.07 26.04
C ILE A 120 8.01 -9.35 26.83
N ALA A 121 7.04 -10.02 26.22
CA ALA A 121 5.77 -10.38 26.84
C ALA A 121 5.71 -11.87 27.27
N ALA A 122 6.85 -12.55 27.37
CA ALA A 122 6.92 -14.00 27.66
C ALA A 122 6.20 -14.39 28.95
N GLU A 123 6.24 -13.54 29.98
CA GLU A 123 5.59 -13.74 31.29
C GLU A 123 4.24 -13.02 31.41
N LYS A 124 3.62 -12.64 30.29
CA LYS A 124 2.40 -11.82 30.28
C LYS A 124 2.56 -10.46 30.98
N GLN A 125 3.77 -9.93 30.97
CA GLN A 125 4.12 -8.63 31.51
C GLN A 125 4.52 -7.69 30.38
N LEU A 126 3.97 -6.50 30.34
CA LEU A 126 4.34 -5.47 29.37
C LEU A 126 4.98 -4.28 30.09
N PRO A 127 6.14 -3.78 29.66
CA PRO A 127 6.71 -2.57 30.23
C PRO A 127 5.79 -1.38 30.00
N TYR A 128 5.81 -0.42 30.93
CA TYR A 128 5.14 0.85 30.65
C TYR A 128 5.86 1.53 29.49
N LEU A 129 5.09 2.07 28.56
CA LEU A 129 5.64 2.74 27.38
C LEU A 129 4.70 3.78 26.81
N ASP A 130 5.29 4.70 26.08
CA ASP A 130 4.59 5.67 25.23
C ASP A 130 5.14 5.57 23.80
N ILE A 131 4.23 5.44 22.84
CA ILE A 131 4.52 5.48 21.40
C ILE A 131 3.72 6.61 20.77
N ASN A 132 4.39 7.37 19.90
CA ASN A 132 3.74 8.28 18.95
C ASN A 132 4.35 8.03 17.59
N ASP A 133 3.50 7.58 16.65
CA ASP A 133 3.95 7.12 15.36
C ASP A 133 3.02 7.55 14.22
N TYR A 134 3.57 7.66 13.03
CA TYR A 134 2.86 8.03 11.82
C TYR A 134 3.63 7.56 10.58
N PRO A 135 2.97 7.29 9.45
CA PRO A 135 3.68 6.94 8.22
C PRO A 135 4.37 8.16 7.59
N ASP A 136 5.59 7.96 7.09
CA ASP A 136 6.32 8.98 6.32
C ASP A 136 5.86 9.05 4.87
N LEU A 137 5.39 7.92 4.33
CA LEU A 137 4.89 7.82 2.97
C LEU A 137 3.40 7.49 2.96
N PRO A 138 2.60 8.13 2.12
CA PRO A 138 1.16 7.88 2.05
C PRO A 138 0.83 6.47 1.53
N ASN A 139 1.64 5.92 0.63
CA ASN A 139 1.48 4.58 0.08
C ASN A 139 2.72 3.73 0.36
N ARG A 140 2.50 2.54 0.89
CA ARG A 140 3.52 1.55 1.24
C ARG A 140 2.99 0.19 0.91
N GLY A 141 3.67 -0.56 0.05
CA GLY A 141 3.11 -1.85 -0.33
C GLY A 141 3.89 -2.58 -1.39
N VAL A 142 3.21 -3.43 -2.09
CA VAL A 142 3.78 -4.37 -3.04
C VAL A 142 3.00 -4.35 -4.35
N VAL A 143 3.73 -4.44 -5.45
CA VAL A 143 3.17 -4.68 -6.79
C VAL A 143 3.43 -6.13 -7.16
N GLU A 144 2.38 -6.93 -7.35
CA GLU A 144 2.47 -8.23 -8.02
C GLU A 144 2.41 -7.98 -9.53
N GLY A 145 3.54 -7.62 -10.13
CA GLY A 145 3.63 -7.18 -11.53
C GLY A 145 4.69 -7.91 -12.34
N PHE A 146 5.19 -9.04 -11.86
CA PHE A 146 6.23 -9.84 -12.50
C PHE A 146 5.68 -10.77 -13.58
N TYR A 147 6.57 -11.25 -14.44
CA TYR A 147 6.30 -12.30 -15.42
C TYR A 147 6.48 -13.68 -14.78
N GLY A 148 5.90 -14.71 -15.40
CA GLY A 148 5.94 -16.07 -14.92
C GLY A 148 4.75 -16.42 -14.03
N THR A 149 4.84 -17.54 -13.32
CA THR A 149 3.72 -18.06 -12.53
C THR A 149 3.28 -17.06 -11.46
N PRO A 150 2.04 -16.56 -11.52
CA PRO A 150 1.51 -15.67 -10.49
C PRO A 150 1.49 -16.35 -9.11
N TRP A 151 1.49 -15.56 -8.04
CA TRP A 151 1.29 -16.11 -6.70
C TRP A 151 -0.04 -16.86 -6.60
N SER A 152 -0.04 -17.96 -5.83
CA SER A 152 -1.29 -18.66 -5.56
C SER A 152 -2.21 -17.81 -4.69
N HIS A 153 -3.51 -18.09 -4.75
CA HIS A 153 -4.49 -17.42 -3.89
C HIS A 153 -4.13 -17.50 -2.40
N GLN A 154 -3.69 -18.67 -1.94
CA GLN A 154 -3.28 -18.88 -0.56
C GLN A 154 -2.08 -18.03 -0.16
N VAL A 155 -1.08 -17.91 -1.03
CA VAL A 155 0.09 -17.04 -0.81
C VAL A 155 -0.34 -15.57 -0.72
N ARG A 156 -1.20 -15.11 -1.64
CA ARG A 156 -1.75 -13.75 -1.60
C ARG A 156 -2.47 -13.44 -0.29
N MET A 157 -3.33 -14.36 0.17
CA MET A 157 -4.03 -14.20 1.45
C MET A 157 -3.06 -14.08 2.63
N SER A 158 -2.03 -14.91 2.68
CA SER A 158 -0.98 -14.84 3.69
C SER A 158 -0.18 -13.53 3.65
N LEU A 159 0.16 -13.07 2.43
CA LEU A 159 0.87 -11.80 2.26
C LEU A 159 0.02 -10.59 2.68
N ILE A 160 -1.28 -10.61 2.44
CA ILE A 160 -2.18 -9.51 2.87
C ILE A 160 -2.19 -9.41 4.40
N ASP A 161 -2.24 -10.53 5.13
CA ASP A 161 -2.13 -10.52 6.59
C ASP A 161 -0.77 -9.96 7.07
N PHE A 162 0.30 -10.32 6.36
CA PHE A 162 1.64 -9.75 6.59
C PHE A 162 1.65 -8.23 6.35
N TYR A 163 1.05 -7.76 5.26
CA TYR A 163 0.98 -6.32 4.96
C TYR A 163 0.27 -5.55 6.08
N GLY A 164 -0.86 -6.04 6.55
CA GLY A 164 -1.57 -5.44 7.68
C GLY A 164 -0.72 -5.38 8.94
N LYS A 165 -0.10 -6.50 9.31
CA LYS A 165 0.74 -6.61 10.51
C LYS A 165 1.91 -5.61 10.51
N PHE A 166 2.51 -5.37 9.36
CA PHE A 166 3.65 -4.48 9.18
C PHE A 166 3.29 -3.10 8.61
N LYS A 167 2.01 -2.72 8.69
CA LYS A 167 1.51 -1.37 8.40
C LYS A 167 1.70 -0.92 6.95
N MET A 168 1.77 -1.87 6.02
CA MET A 168 1.63 -1.59 4.60
C MET A 168 0.15 -1.36 4.27
N ASN A 169 -0.13 -0.52 3.29
CA ASN A 169 -1.49 -0.11 2.97
C ASN A 169 -1.86 -0.28 1.49
N THR A 170 -0.99 -0.86 0.67
CA THR A 170 -1.24 -0.98 -0.76
C THR A 170 -0.82 -2.37 -1.27
N TYR A 171 -1.74 -3.08 -1.89
CA TYR A 171 -1.46 -4.27 -2.68
C TYR A 171 -1.97 -4.06 -4.10
N LEU A 172 -1.06 -3.97 -5.04
CA LEU A 172 -1.37 -3.75 -6.43
C LEU A 172 -1.29 -5.07 -7.20
N TYR A 173 -2.43 -5.52 -7.70
CA TYR A 173 -2.61 -6.76 -8.44
C TYR A 173 -2.47 -6.51 -9.93
N GLY A 174 -1.40 -7.00 -10.53
CA GLY A 174 -1.14 -6.89 -11.97
C GLY A 174 -0.15 -7.94 -12.50
N PRO A 175 -0.33 -9.26 -12.18
CA PRO A 175 0.57 -10.30 -12.67
C PRO A 175 0.48 -10.41 -14.20
N LYS A 176 1.62 -10.32 -14.88
CA LYS A 176 1.69 -10.25 -16.35
C LYS A 176 1.09 -11.48 -17.04
N ASP A 177 1.19 -12.65 -16.42
CA ASP A 177 0.67 -13.91 -16.95
C ASP A 177 -0.79 -14.21 -16.54
N ASP A 178 -1.49 -13.24 -15.94
CA ASP A 178 -2.95 -13.28 -15.81
C ASP A 178 -3.59 -12.82 -17.12
N PRO A 179 -4.23 -13.73 -17.89
CA PRO A 179 -4.76 -13.40 -19.21
C PRO A 179 -5.98 -12.48 -19.16
N PHE A 180 -6.60 -12.28 -17.98
CA PHE A 180 -7.75 -11.40 -17.80
C PHE A 180 -7.34 -10.01 -17.28
N HIS A 181 -6.12 -9.85 -16.82
CA HIS A 181 -5.47 -8.57 -16.55
C HIS A 181 -4.88 -7.96 -17.84
N SER A 182 -4.33 -8.81 -18.73
CA SER A 182 -3.67 -8.40 -19.97
C SER A 182 -4.24 -9.12 -21.18
N CYS A 183 -3.52 -9.07 -22.32
CA CYS A 183 -3.84 -9.89 -23.49
C CYS A 183 -3.82 -11.39 -23.16
N PRO A 184 -4.71 -12.16 -23.80
CA PRO A 184 -5.66 -11.73 -24.83
C PRO A 184 -7.03 -11.33 -24.26
N ASN A 185 -7.31 -11.57 -22.98
CA ASN A 185 -8.66 -11.60 -22.42
C ASN A 185 -8.99 -10.40 -21.51
N TRP A 186 -8.22 -9.31 -21.54
CA TRP A 186 -8.52 -8.15 -20.71
C TRP A 186 -9.92 -7.55 -20.94
N ARG A 187 -10.49 -7.79 -22.14
CA ARG A 187 -11.86 -7.36 -22.52
C ARG A 187 -12.96 -8.22 -21.90
N LEU A 188 -12.62 -9.40 -21.36
CA LEU A 188 -13.57 -10.38 -20.84
C LEU A 188 -13.69 -10.30 -19.31
N PRO A 189 -14.85 -10.66 -18.73
CA PRO A 189 -14.95 -10.84 -17.29
C PRO A 189 -14.06 -12.00 -16.85
N TYR A 190 -13.65 -11.97 -15.57
CA TYR A 190 -13.01 -13.15 -14.96
C TYR A 190 -14.00 -14.32 -14.92
N PRO A 191 -13.52 -15.57 -15.11
CA PRO A 191 -14.31 -16.76 -14.79
C PRO A 191 -14.75 -16.75 -13.33
N GLU A 192 -15.84 -17.46 -13.03
CA GLU A 192 -16.49 -17.41 -11.71
C GLU A 192 -15.53 -17.69 -10.53
N LYS A 193 -14.68 -18.71 -10.66
CA LYS A 193 -13.72 -19.07 -9.61
C LYS A 193 -12.69 -17.98 -9.37
N GLU A 194 -12.11 -17.42 -10.42
CA GLU A 194 -11.14 -16.35 -10.36
C GLU A 194 -11.76 -15.05 -9.85
N ALA A 195 -12.99 -14.75 -10.26
CA ALA A 195 -13.77 -13.62 -9.75
C ALA A 195 -14.02 -13.76 -8.24
N GLN A 196 -14.39 -14.97 -7.78
CA GLN A 196 -14.56 -15.25 -6.35
C GLN A 196 -13.24 -15.08 -5.57
N ASN A 197 -12.12 -15.56 -6.11
CA ASN A 197 -10.80 -15.37 -5.53
C ASN A 197 -10.47 -13.87 -5.37
N ILE A 198 -10.71 -13.07 -6.40
CA ILE A 198 -10.48 -11.61 -6.34
C ILE A 198 -11.37 -10.98 -5.25
N LYS A 199 -12.64 -11.35 -5.18
CA LYS A 199 -13.55 -10.87 -4.14
C LYS A 199 -13.03 -11.18 -2.72
N GLU A 200 -12.46 -12.36 -2.52
CA GLU A 200 -11.85 -12.75 -1.25
C GLU A 200 -10.60 -11.93 -0.93
N LEU A 201 -9.75 -11.63 -1.94
CA LEU A 201 -8.60 -10.73 -1.78
C LEU A 201 -9.03 -9.31 -1.38
N VAL A 202 -10.05 -8.77 -2.03
CA VAL A 202 -10.62 -7.46 -1.69
C VAL A 202 -11.09 -7.44 -0.23
N GLN A 203 -11.79 -8.48 0.21
CA GLN A 203 -12.26 -8.58 1.59
C GLN A 203 -11.11 -8.72 2.59
N ALA A 204 -10.09 -9.51 2.28
CA ALA A 204 -8.90 -9.66 3.11
C ALA A 204 -8.14 -8.34 3.24
N CYS A 205 -7.97 -7.62 2.14
CA CYS A 205 -7.36 -6.30 2.12
C CYS A 205 -8.16 -5.31 2.99
N LYS A 206 -9.48 -5.30 2.88
CA LYS A 206 -10.33 -4.43 3.70
C LYS A 206 -10.17 -4.72 5.20
N ARG A 207 -10.15 -6.01 5.60
CA ARG A 207 -9.90 -6.38 7.01
C ARG A 207 -8.55 -5.91 7.51
N ASN A 208 -7.53 -5.91 6.65
CA ASN A 208 -6.16 -5.50 6.99
C ASN A 208 -5.88 -4.01 6.73
N ARG A 209 -6.89 -3.21 6.37
CA ARG A 209 -6.79 -1.79 5.99
C ARG A 209 -5.74 -1.57 4.89
N VAL A 210 -5.69 -2.50 3.95
CA VAL A 210 -4.87 -2.47 2.74
C VAL A 210 -5.77 -2.10 1.56
N ASP A 211 -5.34 -1.14 0.76
CA ASP A 211 -6.04 -0.79 -0.48
C ASP A 211 -5.68 -1.83 -1.55
N PHE A 212 -6.69 -2.57 -2.01
CA PHE A 212 -6.53 -3.51 -3.13
C PHE A 212 -6.66 -2.72 -4.44
N VAL A 213 -5.54 -2.59 -5.15
CA VAL A 213 -5.51 -1.92 -6.45
C VAL A 213 -5.50 -2.98 -7.55
N TRP A 214 -6.55 -3.01 -8.36
CA TRP A 214 -6.58 -3.89 -9.52
C TRP A 214 -6.08 -3.16 -10.76
N ALA A 215 -5.07 -3.73 -11.43
CA ALA A 215 -4.50 -3.17 -12.63
C ALA A 215 -4.98 -3.89 -13.88
N ILE A 216 -5.14 -3.14 -14.98
CA ILE A 216 -5.31 -3.67 -16.33
C ILE A 216 -4.10 -3.32 -17.19
N HIS A 217 -3.70 -4.22 -18.07
CA HIS A 217 -2.56 -4.05 -18.99
C HIS A 217 -3.03 -4.26 -20.45
N PRO A 218 -3.74 -3.26 -21.05
CA PRO A 218 -4.39 -3.42 -22.34
C PRO A 218 -3.50 -3.05 -23.52
N GLY A 219 -2.34 -2.45 -23.26
CA GLY A 219 -1.58 -1.69 -24.25
C GLY A 219 -1.04 -2.47 -25.42
N GLN A 220 -0.90 -3.80 -25.32
CA GLN A 220 -0.33 -4.61 -26.39
C GLN A 220 -1.27 -4.71 -27.61
N ASP A 221 -2.59 -4.67 -27.40
CA ASP A 221 -3.58 -4.86 -28.47
C ASP A 221 -4.75 -3.88 -28.44
N ILE A 222 -4.69 -2.86 -27.59
CA ILE A 222 -5.74 -1.85 -27.50
C ILE A 222 -5.91 -1.12 -28.84
N LYS A 223 -7.17 -0.98 -29.25
CA LYS A 223 -7.56 -0.10 -30.33
C LYS A 223 -8.08 1.20 -29.74
N TRP A 224 -7.59 2.31 -30.24
CA TRP A 224 -8.00 3.64 -29.80
C TRP A 224 -9.36 4.04 -30.40
N ASN A 225 -10.40 3.26 -30.10
CA ASN A 225 -11.76 3.44 -30.59
C ASN A 225 -12.78 3.31 -29.46
N GLU A 226 -14.02 3.64 -29.74
CA GLU A 226 -15.10 3.62 -28.75
C GLU A 226 -15.42 2.20 -28.25
N GLU A 227 -15.27 1.19 -29.09
CA GLU A 227 -15.51 -0.21 -28.70
C GLU A 227 -14.57 -0.65 -27.58
N ASP A 228 -13.26 -0.41 -27.72
CA ASP A 228 -12.29 -0.77 -26.70
C ASP A 228 -12.39 0.12 -25.46
N TYR A 229 -12.75 1.38 -25.62
CA TYR A 229 -13.08 2.21 -24.48
C TYR A 229 -14.24 1.63 -23.67
N GLN A 230 -15.32 1.22 -24.34
CA GLN A 230 -16.44 0.59 -23.66
C GLN A 230 -16.07 -0.77 -23.03
N ASN A 231 -15.20 -1.55 -23.66
CA ASN A 231 -14.65 -2.78 -23.10
C ASN A 231 -13.89 -2.51 -21.78
N LEU A 232 -13.11 -1.43 -21.71
CA LEU A 232 -12.44 -1.01 -20.48
C LEU A 232 -13.43 -0.62 -19.39
N VAL A 233 -14.41 0.21 -19.70
CA VAL A 233 -15.46 0.62 -18.76
C VAL A 233 -16.23 -0.58 -18.23
N ASN A 234 -16.60 -1.52 -19.10
CA ASN A 234 -17.26 -2.77 -18.72
C ASN A 234 -16.40 -3.58 -17.76
N LYS A 235 -15.10 -3.74 -18.07
CA LYS A 235 -14.16 -4.46 -17.22
C LYS A 235 -14.05 -3.81 -15.84
N PHE A 236 -13.92 -2.50 -15.79
CA PHE A 236 -13.86 -1.76 -14.51
C PHE A 236 -15.16 -1.90 -13.71
N ASN A 237 -16.32 -1.90 -14.34
CA ASN A 237 -17.58 -2.14 -13.66
C ASN A 237 -17.68 -3.56 -13.09
N TRP A 238 -17.24 -4.60 -13.80
CA TRP A 238 -17.18 -5.96 -13.25
C TRP A 238 -16.27 -6.05 -12.04
N MET A 239 -15.11 -5.41 -12.08
CA MET A 239 -14.20 -5.37 -10.94
C MET A 239 -14.78 -4.56 -9.78
N TYR A 240 -15.43 -3.45 -10.07
CA TYR A 240 -16.15 -2.65 -9.07
C TYR A 240 -17.23 -3.47 -8.35
N ASP A 241 -17.98 -4.30 -9.07
CA ASP A 241 -19.01 -5.18 -8.52
C ASP A 241 -18.40 -6.28 -7.61
N LEU A 242 -17.15 -6.67 -7.83
CA LEU A 242 -16.39 -7.55 -6.93
C LEU A 242 -15.88 -6.83 -5.67
N GLY A 243 -16.05 -5.51 -5.58
CA GLY A 243 -15.65 -4.70 -4.43
C GLY A 243 -14.38 -3.87 -4.63
N VAL A 244 -13.75 -3.91 -5.81
CA VAL A 244 -12.57 -3.09 -6.12
C VAL A 244 -12.93 -1.61 -6.12
N ARG A 245 -12.10 -0.78 -5.46
CA ARG A 245 -12.27 0.68 -5.36
C ARG A 245 -11.04 1.47 -5.80
N ASP A 246 -9.96 0.77 -6.12
CA ASP A 246 -8.70 1.34 -6.58
C ASP A 246 -8.30 0.64 -7.88
N PHE A 247 -7.98 1.43 -8.91
CA PHE A 247 -7.70 0.93 -10.25
C PHE A 247 -6.41 1.49 -10.79
N ALA A 248 -5.67 0.66 -11.54
CA ALA A 248 -4.49 1.07 -12.28
C ALA A 248 -4.56 0.63 -13.74
N ILE A 249 -3.88 1.37 -14.60
CA ILE A 249 -3.68 1.00 -16.00
C ILE A 249 -2.18 0.96 -16.26
N PHE A 250 -1.72 -0.17 -16.79
CA PHE A 250 -0.32 -0.41 -17.10
C PHE A 250 -0.09 -0.34 -18.61
N PHE A 251 0.90 0.44 -19.01
CA PHE A 251 1.40 0.55 -20.38
C PHE A 251 2.89 0.24 -20.49
N ASP A 252 3.44 -0.42 -19.47
CA ASP A 252 4.83 -0.88 -19.45
C ASP A 252 5.03 -2.10 -20.36
N ASP A 253 6.24 -2.23 -20.89
CA ASP A 253 6.72 -3.37 -21.68
C ASP A 253 5.83 -3.71 -22.89
N ILE A 254 5.34 -2.71 -23.57
CA ILE A 254 4.52 -2.83 -24.79
C ILE A 254 5.21 -2.18 -25.99
N SER A 255 4.67 -2.45 -27.17
CA SER A 255 5.09 -1.85 -28.45
C SER A 255 3.90 -1.45 -29.29
N GLY A 256 4.15 -0.72 -30.37
CA GLY A 256 3.13 -0.32 -31.34
C GLY A 256 2.24 0.83 -30.87
N GLU A 257 1.00 0.84 -31.32
CA GLU A 257 0.05 1.94 -31.13
C GLU A 257 -0.32 2.18 -29.65
N GLY A 258 -0.24 1.16 -28.80
CA GLY A 258 -0.51 1.27 -27.38
C GLY A 258 0.46 2.20 -26.63
N THR A 259 1.63 2.47 -27.21
CA THR A 259 2.67 3.36 -26.61
C THR A 259 2.40 4.84 -26.79
N ASN A 260 1.36 5.23 -27.52
CA ASN A 260 1.06 6.63 -27.79
C ASN A 260 0.68 7.38 -26.51
N PRO A 261 1.52 8.30 -25.99
CA PRO A 261 1.30 8.93 -24.71
C PRO A 261 0.11 9.89 -24.69
N LEU A 262 -0.23 10.50 -25.84
CA LEU A 262 -1.40 11.38 -25.93
C LEU A 262 -2.69 10.56 -25.81
N LYS A 263 -2.76 9.42 -26.52
CA LYS A 263 -3.89 8.49 -26.41
C LYS A 263 -4.03 7.90 -25.02
N GLN A 264 -2.91 7.59 -24.36
CA GLN A 264 -2.91 7.14 -22.95
C GLN A 264 -3.48 8.20 -22.03
N THR A 265 -3.07 9.46 -22.17
CA THR A 265 -3.59 10.55 -21.31
C THR A 265 -5.06 10.87 -21.60
N GLU A 266 -5.49 10.84 -22.85
CA GLU A 266 -6.90 11.01 -23.23
C GLU A 266 -7.78 9.91 -22.59
N LEU A 267 -7.36 8.65 -22.67
CA LEU A 267 -8.05 7.51 -22.07
C LEU A 267 -8.17 7.66 -20.55
N LEU A 268 -7.06 7.95 -19.88
CA LEU A 268 -7.00 8.09 -18.43
C LEU A 268 -7.87 9.24 -17.93
N ASN A 269 -7.85 10.38 -18.61
CA ASN A 269 -8.68 11.52 -18.27
C ASN A 269 -10.16 11.22 -18.45
N ARG A 270 -10.52 10.57 -19.56
CA ARG A 270 -11.89 10.16 -19.83
C ARG A 270 -12.40 9.17 -18.79
N LEU A 271 -11.63 8.15 -18.45
CA LEU A 271 -11.98 7.20 -17.39
C LEU A 271 -12.10 7.87 -16.01
N THR A 272 -11.30 8.88 -15.74
CA THR A 272 -11.43 9.66 -14.51
C THR A 272 -12.80 10.34 -14.43
N ASP A 273 -13.26 10.94 -15.52
CA ASP A 273 -14.56 11.62 -15.57
C ASP A 273 -15.73 10.62 -15.59
N ASP A 274 -15.69 9.65 -16.52
CA ASP A 274 -16.81 8.76 -16.79
C ASP A 274 -16.96 7.63 -15.77
N PHE A 275 -15.89 7.24 -15.09
CA PHE A 275 -15.90 6.13 -14.13
C PHE A 275 -15.55 6.57 -12.71
N VAL A 276 -14.37 7.14 -12.46
CA VAL A 276 -13.91 7.47 -11.10
C VAL A 276 -14.85 8.48 -10.44
N LYS A 277 -15.07 9.62 -11.09
CA LYS A 277 -15.95 10.67 -10.55
C LYS A 277 -17.42 10.23 -10.54
N ALA A 278 -17.85 9.48 -11.55
CA ALA A 278 -19.24 9.01 -11.62
C ALA A 278 -19.59 8.02 -10.51
N LYS A 279 -18.67 7.16 -10.10
CA LYS A 279 -18.87 6.24 -8.95
C LYS A 279 -18.85 6.96 -7.61
N GLY A 280 -18.00 7.96 -7.45
CA GLY A 280 -17.89 8.78 -6.24
C GLY A 280 -17.16 8.14 -5.05
N ASP A 281 -16.96 6.81 -5.07
CA ASP A 281 -16.26 6.04 -4.04
C ASP A 281 -15.03 5.27 -4.59
N VAL A 282 -14.60 5.61 -5.79
CA VAL A 282 -13.39 5.08 -6.43
C VAL A 282 -12.25 6.10 -6.27
N SER A 283 -11.09 5.61 -5.87
CA SER A 283 -9.89 6.43 -5.73
C SER A 283 -9.36 6.94 -7.09
N PRO A 284 -8.58 8.03 -7.13
CA PRO A 284 -7.89 8.44 -8.34
C PRO A 284 -7.06 7.30 -8.95
N LEU A 285 -7.03 7.23 -10.28
CA LEU A 285 -6.31 6.18 -11.01
C LEU A 285 -4.81 6.23 -10.76
N THR A 286 -4.16 5.09 -10.98
CA THR A 286 -2.71 4.96 -11.08
C THR A 286 -2.36 4.50 -12.48
N VAL A 287 -1.31 5.07 -13.08
CA VAL A 287 -0.79 4.64 -14.37
C VAL A 287 0.68 4.25 -14.28
N CYS A 288 1.06 3.16 -14.94
CA CYS A 288 2.44 2.90 -15.28
C CYS A 288 2.64 3.32 -16.75
N PRO A 289 3.41 4.37 -17.03
CA PRO A 289 3.65 4.80 -18.40
C PRO A 289 4.53 3.79 -19.13
N THR A 290 4.51 3.81 -20.47
CA THR A 290 5.46 3.03 -21.27
C THR A 290 6.91 3.41 -20.93
N ASP A 291 7.17 4.69 -20.80
CA ASP A 291 8.47 5.23 -20.42
C ASP A 291 8.58 5.37 -18.88
N TYR A 292 8.62 4.25 -18.19
CA TYR A 292 8.62 4.20 -16.71
C TYR A 292 10.01 4.34 -16.07
N SER A 293 11.07 4.47 -16.89
CA SER A 293 12.43 4.74 -16.43
C SER A 293 13.11 5.80 -17.31
N LYS A 294 14.13 6.46 -16.78
CA LYS A 294 14.88 7.47 -17.54
C LYS A 294 15.58 6.89 -18.77
N LEU A 295 15.97 5.61 -18.70
CA LEU A 295 16.59 4.89 -19.82
C LEU A 295 15.70 4.87 -21.07
N TRP A 296 14.39 4.71 -20.89
CA TRP A 296 13.42 4.66 -21.99
C TRP A 296 12.90 6.04 -22.38
N ALA A 297 12.91 6.98 -21.43
CA ALA A 297 12.21 8.24 -21.58
C ALA A 297 12.92 9.21 -22.51
N ASN A 298 12.15 9.85 -23.38
CA ASN A 298 12.59 11.02 -24.12
C ASN A 298 12.45 12.28 -23.23
N PRO A 299 13.55 12.98 -22.90
CA PRO A 299 13.53 14.14 -22.01
C PRO A 299 13.04 15.46 -22.68
N THR A 300 12.76 15.44 -23.98
CA THR A 300 12.30 16.64 -24.69
C THR A 300 10.87 17.05 -24.29
N PRO A 301 10.46 18.31 -24.54
CA PRO A 301 9.07 18.74 -24.31
C PRO A 301 8.01 17.94 -25.07
N GLN A 302 8.41 17.26 -26.14
CA GLN A 302 7.57 16.38 -26.95
C GLN A 302 7.57 14.92 -26.45
N GLY A 303 8.40 14.61 -25.47
CA GLY A 303 8.47 13.27 -24.89
C GLY A 303 7.23 12.90 -24.10
N SER A 304 7.02 11.60 -23.91
CA SER A 304 5.82 11.03 -23.26
C SER A 304 5.58 11.58 -21.86
N LEU A 305 6.63 11.73 -21.06
CA LEU A 305 6.52 12.23 -19.69
C LEU A 305 6.15 13.73 -19.65
N ALA A 306 6.61 14.52 -20.60
CA ALA A 306 6.18 15.91 -20.75
C ALA A 306 4.70 16.01 -21.15
N ILE A 307 4.23 15.12 -22.02
CA ILE A 307 2.81 14.98 -22.39
C ILE A 307 1.98 14.63 -21.17
N TYR A 308 2.41 13.69 -20.35
CA TYR A 308 1.77 13.35 -19.08
C TYR A 308 1.69 14.57 -18.15
N GLY A 309 2.80 15.30 -17.99
CA GLY A 309 2.85 16.50 -17.13
C GLY A 309 1.94 17.62 -17.59
N ASN A 310 1.72 17.75 -18.90
CA ASN A 310 0.91 18.82 -19.48
C ASN A 310 -0.58 18.46 -19.60
N SER A 311 -0.91 17.19 -19.80
CA SER A 311 -2.24 16.76 -20.26
C SER A 311 -2.95 15.80 -19.31
N LEU A 312 -2.23 15.08 -18.43
CA LEU A 312 -2.84 14.11 -17.54
C LEU A 312 -3.48 14.79 -16.33
N ASN A 313 -4.69 14.34 -15.97
CA ASN A 313 -5.35 14.79 -14.75
C ASN A 313 -4.38 14.75 -13.55
N PRO A 314 -4.26 15.83 -12.76
CA PRO A 314 -3.25 15.95 -11.70
C PRO A 314 -3.42 14.94 -10.56
N ASP A 315 -4.62 14.40 -10.35
CA ASP A 315 -4.88 13.42 -9.28
C ASP A 315 -4.39 12.01 -9.62
N ILE A 316 -4.08 11.74 -10.90
CA ILE A 316 -3.60 10.43 -11.34
C ILE A 316 -2.14 10.24 -10.91
N LYS A 317 -1.87 9.13 -10.21
CA LYS A 317 -0.51 8.75 -9.82
C LYS A 317 0.23 8.15 -11.00
N VAL A 318 1.49 8.51 -11.15
CA VAL A 318 2.34 8.03 -12.25
C VAL A 318 3.52 7.26 -11.69
N PHE A 319 3.62 5.98 -12.04
CA PHE A 319 4.73 5.13 -11.63
C PHE A 319 6.06 5.52 -12.26
N TRP A 320 7.13 5.31 -11.50
CA TRP A 320 8.51 5.52 -11.92
C TRP A 320 9.43 4.53 -11.24
N THR A 321 10.36 3.92 -12.00
CA THR A 321 11.32 2.95 -11.45
C THR A 321 12.68 3.56 -11.12
N GLY A 322 13.00 4.72 -11.67
CA GLY A 322 14.29 5.38 -11.49
C GLY A 322 15.04 5.59 -12.80
N ASP A 323 16.35 5.76 -12.74
CA ASP A 323 17.19 5.99 -13.93
C ASP A 323 17.22 4.79 -14.88
N VAL A 324 17.09 3.60 -14.32
CA VAL A 324 16.96 2.32 -15.05
C VAL A 324 15.84 1.48 -14.41
N VAL A 325 15.55 0.31 -14.98
CA VAL A 325 14.48 -0.58 -14.49
C VAL A 325 14.70 -1.01 -13.04
N CYS A 326 15.93 -1.40 -12.70
CA CYS A 326 16.35 -1.73 -11.33
C CYS A 326 17.39 -0.70 -10.89
N SER A 327 16.99 0.27 -10.10
CA SER A 327 17.77 1.46 -9.79
C SER A 327 17.55 1.91 -8.36
N ASP A 328 18.55 2.56 -7.80
CA ASP A 328 18.38 3.32 -6.57
C ASP A 328 17.49 4.56 -6.80
N LEU A 329 16.77 4.95 -5.78
CA LEU A 329 15.96 6.16 -5.79
C LEU A 329 16.78 7.30 -5.20
N THR A 330 17.30 8.19 -6.06
CA THR A 330 18.11 9.33 -5.65
C THR A 330 17.32 10.65 -5.74
N PRO A 331 17.71 11.69 -4.99
CA PRO A 331 17.10 13.02 -5.12
C PRO A 331 17.13 13.54 -6.56
N GLU A 332 18.20 13.26 -7.31
CA GLU A 332 18.38 13.68 -8.69
C GLU A 332 17.34 13.02 -9.62
N THR A 333 17.10 11.71 -9.49
CA THR A 333 16.06 11.05 -10.28
C THR A 333 14.66 11.54 -9.89
N MET A 334 14.43 11.81 -8.60
CA MET A 334 13.16 12.37 -8.11
C MET A 334 12.88 13.75 -8.72
N GLU A 335 13.84 14.63 -8.70
CA GLU A 335 13.72 15.96 -9.31
C GLU A 335 13.50 15.86 -10.83
N TRP A 336 14.27 14.99 -11.49
CA TRP A 336 14.18 14.76 -12.92
C TRP A 336 12.78 14.31 -13.36
N ILE A 337 12.18 13.35 -12.69
CA ILE A 337 10.83 12.87 -13.03
C ILE A 337 9.74 13.86 -12.61
N ASN A 338 9.80 14.37 -11.38
CA ASN A 338 8.76 15.23 -10.83
C ASN A 338 8.59 16.53 -11.66
N SER A 339 9.69 17.10 -12.16
CA SER A 339 9.65 18.29 -13.02
C SER A 339 8.96 18.02 -14.36
N ARG A 340 9.05 16.82 -14.90
CA ARG A 340 8.46 16.44 -16.19
C ARG A 340 6.97 16.09 -16.07
N ILE A 341 6.62 15.26 -15.13
CA ILE A 341 5.20 14.86 -14.92
C ILE A 341 4.41 15.89 -14.10
N LYS A 342 5.07 16.94 -13.58
CA LYS A 342 4.49 18.04 -12.79
C LYS A 342 3.70 17.57 -11.55
N ARG A 343 4.18 16.50 -10.95
CA ARG A 343 3.65 15.91 -9.70
C ARG A 343 4.71 15.03 -9.06
N PRO A 344 4.59 14.68 -7.75
CA PRO A 344 5.42 13.65 -7.17
C PRO A 344 5.20 12.31 -7.89
N ALA A 345 6.29 11.65 -8.26
CA ALA A 345 6.22 10.32 -8.84
C ALA A 345 5.76 9.29 -7.81
N TYR A 346 5.10 8.25 -8.29
CA TYR A 346 4.75 7.06 -7.52
C TYR A 346 5.78 5.99 -7.82
N TYR A 347 6.62 5.65 -6.81
CA TYR A 347 7.78 4.82 -7.07
C TYR A 347 7.41 3.34 -7.10
N TRP A 348 7.72 2.70 -8.23
CA TRP A 348 7.79 1.25 -8.37
C TRP A 348 9.25 0.84 -8.27
N TRP A 349 9.67 0.54 -7.09
CA TRP A 349 11.06 0.19 -6.82
C TRP A 349 11.28 -1.31 -7.06
N ASN A 350 11.98 -1.66 -8.14
CA ASN A 350 12.27 -3.03 -8.56
C ASN A 350 13.45 -3.66 -7.79
N TYR A 351 13.62 -3.28 -6.55
CA TYR A 351 14.67 -3.82 -5.72
C TYR A 351 14.06 -4.54 -4.50
N PRO A 352 14.51 -5.75 -4.16
CA PRO A 352 15.37 -6.66 -4.92
C PRO A 352 14.57 -7.49 -5.95
N VAL A 353 15.07 -7.56 -7.19
CA VAL A 353 14.56 -8.44 -8.24
C VAL A 353 15.66 -9.39 -8.74
N THR A 354 15.25 -10.55 -9.24
CA THR A 354 16.17 -11.61 -9.65
C THR A 354 16.57 -11.57 -11.12
N ASP A 355 15.94 -10.73 -11.94
CA ASP A 355 16.16 -10.66 -13.38
C ASP A 355 17.63 -10.37 -13.74
N TYR A 356 18.29 -9.50 -12.96
CA TYR A 356 19.66 -9.07 -13.17
C TYR A 356 20.58 -9.32 -11.97
N ILE A 357 20.04 -9.65 -10.80
CA ILE A 357 20.77 -9.76 -9.55
C ILE A 357 20.44 -11.10 -8.89
N ARG A 358 21.46 -11.95 -8.71
CA ARG A 358 21.27 -13.25 -8.04
C ARG A 358 21.30 -13.17 -6.53
N ASN A 359 21.86 -12.11 -5.96
CA ASN A 359 21.97 -11.90 -4.53
C ASN A 359 21.20 -10.62 -4.16
N PHE A 360 20.33 -10.72 -3.18
CA PHE A 360 19.63 -9.56 -2.63
C PHE A 360 20.48 -8.87 -1.58
N LEU A 361 20.62 -7.55 -1.71
CA LEU A 361 21.15 -6.71 -0.64
C LEU A 361 19.96 -6.05 0.05
N LEU A 362 19.90 -6.14 1.36
CA LEU A 362 18.94 -5.36 2.16
C LEU A 362 19.46 -3.93 2.24
N GLN A 363 18.63 -2.98 1.88
CA GLN A 363 18.92 -1.55 2.00
C GLN A 363 18.31 -0.97 3.27
#